data_4f8574e7769c635fee2d2456aa34913e
#
_entry.id   4f8574e7769c635fee2d2456aa34913e
#
_cell.length_a   1.000
_cell.length_b   1.000
_cell.length_c   1.000
_cell.angle_alpha   90.00
_cell.angle_beta   90.00
_cell.angle_gamma   90.00
#
_symmetry.space_group_name_H-M   'P 1'
#
loop_
_entity.id
_entity.type
_entity.pdbx_description
1 polymer ?
#
loop_
_entity_poly.entity_id
_entity_poly.type
_entity_poly.pdbx_seq_one_letter_code
_entity_poly.pdbx_strand_id
1 'polypeptide(L)'
;MMNAGERFARAVAAKDAVALAATMADGIDFQALTPGRHWQAVSPREVADEIVLRFWFGPGADITGLAGLTTGEVGGRQHVAYRLQVTRDGREYLVEQQAYYDTEGDQISWMRVLCAGYRPAPVPVPAVATVR
;
A
#
# COMPACT_ATOMS: atom_id res chain seq x y z
N MET A 1 18.66 -7.23 -1.44
CA MET A 1 17.60 -7.54 -2.42
C MET A 1 16.25 -7.28 -1.78
N MET A 2 15.36 -6.64 -2.50
CA MET A 2 14.02 -6.33 -1.97
C MET A 2 13.16 -7.59 -1.95
N ASN A 3 12.43 -7.79 -0.86
CA ASN A 3 11.42 -8.85 -0.79
C ASN A 3 10.14 -8.44 -1.52
N ALA A 4 9.19 -9.36 -1.63
CA ALA A 4 7.95 -9.12 -2.38
C ALA A 4 7.12 -7.98 -1.78
N GLY A 5 7.06 -7.89 -0.46
CA GLY A 5 6.30 -6.82 0.21
C GLY A 5 6.88 -5.45 -0.07
N GLU A 6 8.19 -5.33 -0.06
CA GLU A 6 8.84 -4.06 -0.39
C GLU A 6 8.61 -3.69 -1.84
N ARG A 7 8.72 -4.66 -2.76
CA ARG A 7 8.43 -4.40 -4.17
C ARG A 7 6.98 -3.96 -4.37
N PHE A 8 6.06 -4.59 -3.66
CA PHE A 8 4.65 -4.20 -3.70
C PHE A 8 4.47 -2.74 -3.26
N ALA A 9 5.03 -2.38 -2.12
CA ALA A 9 4.89 -1.01 -1.59
C ALA A 9 5.48 0.02 -2.54
N ARG A 10 6.64 -0.27 -3.12
CA ARG A 10 7.28 0.66 -4.05
C ARG A 10 6.52 0.79 -5.36
N ALA A 11 5.92 -0.30 -5.85
CA ALA A 11 5.10 -0.26 -7.05
C ALA A 11 3.81 0.54 -6.82
N VAL A 12 3.20 0.42 -5.64
CA VAL A 12 2.06 1.25 -5.28
C VAL A 12 2.47 2.72 -5.26
N ALA A 13 3.58 3.04 -4.59
CA ALA A 13 4.04 4.42 -4.49
C ALA A 13 4.34 5.04 -5.85
N ALA A 14 4.86 4.25 -6.77
CA ALA A 14 5.14 4.70 -8.13
C ALA A 14 3.90 4.70 -9.02
N LYS A 15 2.78 4.17 -8.56
CA LYS A 15 1.57 3.95 -9.34
C LYS A 15 1.87 3.21 -10.64
N ASP A 16 2.76 2.23 -10.56
CA ASP A 16 3.21 1.44 -11.71
C ASP A 16 2.40 0.14 -11.77
N ALA A 17 1.38 0.12 -12.62
CA ALA A 17 0.46 -1.01 -12.72
C ALA A 17 1.18 -2.30 -13.13
N VAL A 18 2.12 -2.22 -14.04
CA VAL A 18 2.86 -3.39 -14.52
C VAL A 18 3.75 -3.97 -13.42
N ALA A 19 4.51 -3.10 -12.77
CA ALA A 19 5.37 -3.53 -11.67
C ALA A 19 4.54 -4.09 -10.51
N LEU A 20 3.41 -3.45 -10.20
CA LEU A 20 2.55 -3.90 -9.12
C LEU A 20 1.97 -5.28 -9.41
N ALA A 21 1.43 -5.49 -10.60
CA ALA A 21 0.89 -6.80 -10.99
C ALA A 21 1.98 -7.88 -10.96
N ALA A 22 3.21 -7.52 -11.34
CA ALA A 22 4.32 -8.48 -11.36
C ALA A 22 4.72 -8.96 -9.97
N THR A 23 4.34 -8.27 -8.90
CA THR A 23 4.62 -8.73 -7.54
C THR A 23 3.70 -9.87 -7.09
N MET A 24 2.63 -10.14 -7.84
CA MET A 24 1.57 -11.06 -7.42
C MET A 24 1.50 -12.28 -8.32
N ALA A 25 1.19 -13.42 -7.72
CA ALA A 25 1.00 -14.66 -8.46
C ALA A 25 -0.40 -14.69 -9.08
N ASP A 26 -0.51 -15.39 -10.21
CA ASP A 26 -1.82 -15.66 -10.79
C ASP A 26 -2.66 -16.43 -9.79
N GLY A 27 -3.94 -16.06 -9.69
CA GLY A 27 -4.82 -16.70 -8.72
C GLY A 27 -4.60 -16.22 -7.29
N ILE A 28 -3.93 -15.10 -7.08
CA ILE A 28 -3.72 -14.54 -5.75
C ILE A 28 -5.02 -14.49 -4.96
N ASP A 29 -4.92 -14.82 -3.68
CA ASP A 29 -6.03 -14.64 -2.73
C ASP A 29 -5.82 -13.31 -2.03
N PHE A 30 -6.46 -12.26 -2.54
CA PHE A 30 -6.29 -10.89 -2.04
C PHE A 30 -7.54 -10.42 -1.34
N GLN A 31 -7.37 -9.91 -0.13
CA GLN A 31 -8.43 -9.20 0.58
C GLN A 31 -7.85 -7.96 1.25
N ALA A 32 -8.67 -6.92 1.35
CA ALA A 32 -8.26 -5.68 1.99
C ALA A 32 -9.42 -5.08 2.76
N LEU A 33 -9.09 -4.38 3.84
CA LEU A 33 -10.03 -3.57 4.59
C LEU A 33 -9.59 -2.12 4.50
N THR A 34 -10.48 -1.30 3.99
CA THR A 34 -10.36 0.15 4.05
C THR A 34 -11.54 0.67 4.87
N PRO A 35 -11.54 1.93 5.30
CA PRO A 35 -12.67 2.44 6.08
C PRO A 35 -13.99 2.21 5.35
N GLY A 36 -14.88 1.47 5.99
CA GLY A 36 -16.22 1.21 5.49
C GLY A 36 -16.33 0.21 4.35
N ARG A 37 -15.25 -0.44 3.96
CA ARG A 37 -15.32 -1.35 2.81
C ARG A 37 -14.33 -2.49 2.89
N HIS A 38 -14.79 -3.69 2.49
CA HIS A 38 -14.00 -4.88 2.30
C HIS A 38 -13.81 -5.13 0.80
N TRP A 39 -12.59 -5.44 0.39
CA TRP A 39 -12.24 -5.69 -1.00
C TRP A 39 -11.75 -7.11 -1.17
N GLN A 40 -12.05 -7.71 -2.31
CA GLN A 40 -11.58 -9.05 -2.67
C GLN A 40 -11.17 -9.07 -4.13
N ALA A 41 -10.12 -9.83 -4.43
CA ALA A 41 -9.69 -10.03 -5.81
C ALA A 41 -8.92 -11.35 -5.90
N VAL A 42 -8.90 -11.94 -7.10
CA VAL A 42 -8.25 -13.22 -7.35
C VAL A 42 -7.25 -13.14 -8.51
N SER A 43 -6.97 -11.95 -9.02
CA SER A 43 -5.98 -11.79 -10.08
C SER A 43 -5.12 -10.56 -9.83
N PRO A 44 -3.85 -10.59 -10.27
CA PRO A 44 -2.95 -9.43 -10.14
C PRO A 44 -3.51 -8.19 -10.83
N ARG A 45 -4.12 -8.36 -11.97
CA ARG A 45 -4.67 -7.24 -12.74
C ARG A 45 -5.82 -6.58 -11.99
N GLU A 46 -6.68 -7.37 -11.40
CA GLU A 46 -7.81 -6.86 -10.62
C GLU A 46 -7.31 -6.03 -9.44
N VAL A 47 -6.29 -6.53 -8.75
CA VAL A 47 -5.70 -5.80 -7.62
C VAL A 47 -5.08 -4.49 -8.09
N ALA A 48 -4.24 -4.56 -9.14
CA ALA A 48 -3.48 -3.40 -9.59
C ALA A 48 -4.35 -2.37 -10.29
N ASP A 49 -5.10 -2.79 -11.32
CA ASP A 49 -5.79 -1.85 -12.20
C ASP A 49 -7.12 -1.38 -11.64
N GLU A 50 -7.83 -2.24 -10.92
CA GLU A 50 -9.19 -1.90 -10.49
C GLU A 50 -9.26 -1.46 -9.05
N ILE A 51 -8.52 -2.10 -8.14
CA ILE A 51 -8.58 -1.74 -6.74
C ILE A 51 -7.59 -0.63 -6.40
N VAL A 52 -6.30 -0.90 -6.55
CA VAL A 52 -5.25 0.02 -6.07
C VAL A 52 -5.20 1.30 -6.89
N LEU A 53 -5.08 1.18 -8.20
CA LEU A 53 -4.81 2.34 -9.05
C LEU A 53 -6.07 2.96 -9.64
N ARG A 54 -7.24 2.48 -9.28
CA ARG A 54 -8.50 3.10 -9.68
C ARG A 54 -9.28 3.61 -8.47
N PHE A 55 -9.56 2.74 -7.51
CA PHE A 55 -10.38 3.13 -6.37
C PHE A 55 -9.56 3.78 -5.25
N TRP A 56 -8.40 3.20 -4.91
CA TRP A 56 -7.62 3.74 -3.80
C TRP A 56 -6.82 4.98 -4.22
N PHE A 57 -6.08 4.86 -5.29
CA PHE A 57 -5.19 5.92 -5.78
C PHE A 57 -5.46 6.15 -7.26
N GLY A 58 -6.65 6.70 -7.56
CA GLY A 58 -7.04 6.99 -8.94
C GLY A 58 -6.33 8.20 -9.52
N PRO A 59 -6.78 8.65 -10.72
CA PRO A 59 -6.08 9.73 -11.43
C PRO A 59 -5.96 11.03 -10.65
N GLY A 60 -6.88 11.30 -9.72
CA GLY A 60 -6.85 12.52 -8.92
C GLY A 60 -5.95 12.44 -7.70
N ALA A 61 -5.34 11.30 -7.43
CA ALA A 61 -4.47 11.10 -6.28
C ALA A 61 -3.02 10.98 -6.73
N ASP A 62 -2.18 11.92 -6.30
CA ASP A 62 -0.74 11.89 -6.60
C ASP A 62 0.00 11.40 -5.37
N ILE A 63 0.70 10.28 -5.51
CA ILE A 63 1.53 9.77 -4.43
C ILE A 63 2.88 10.46 -4.52
N THR A 64 3.18 11.29 -3.54
CA THR A 64 4.37 12.15 -3.54
C THR A 64 5.52 11.60 -2.71
N GLY A 65 5.26 10.59 -1.88
CA GLY A 65 6.32 10.02 -1.08
C GLY A 65 5.94 8.69 -0.46
N LEU A 66 6.96 7.89 -0.19
CA LEU A 66 6.85 6.62 0.52
C LEU A 66 7.77 6.70 1.73
N ALA A 67 7.22 6.45 2.91
CA ALA A 67 7.96 6.56 4.16
C ALA A 67 7.62 5.42 5.10
N GLY A 68 8.44 5.24 6.12
CA GLY A 68 8.16 4.28 7.17
C GLY A 68 8.07 2.83 6.71
N LEU A 69 8.73 2.48 5.61
CA LEU A 69 8.67 1.13 5.06
C LEU A 69 9.41 0.17 5.97
N THR A 70 8.67 -0.78 6.52
CA THR A 70 9.24 -1.84 7.36
C THR A 70 8.73 -3.18 6.88
N THR A 71 9.57 -4.21 7.06
CA THR A 71 9.21 -5.58 6.74
C THR A 71 9.50 -6.47 7.93
N GLY A 72 8.81 -7.60 8.01
CA GLY A 72 8.99 -8.52 9.10
C GLY A 72 8.24 -9.81 8.88
N GLU A 73 8.09 -10.56 9.97
CA GLU A 73 7.41 -11.84 9.94
C GLU A 73 6.62 -12.02 11.23
N VAL A 74 5.41 -12.53 11.11
CA VAL A 74 4.55 -12.83 12.25
C VAL A 74 3.93 -14.21 12.04
N GLY A 75 4.26 -15.15 12.93
CA GLY A 75 3.69 -16.48 12.87
C GLY A 75 3.93 -17.22 11.56
N GLY A 76 5.08 -17.02 10.95
CA GLY A 76 5.43 -17.64 9.68
C GLY A 76 4.93 -16.89 8.45
N ARG A 77 4.11 -15.84 8.62
CA ARG A 77 3.68 -14.99 7.53
C ARG A 77 4.54 -13.75 7.44
N GLN A 78 4.78 -13.30 6.23
CA GLN A 78 5.53 -12.08 6.03
C GLN A 78 4.64 -10.87 6.24
N HIS A 79 5.26 -9.76 6.62
CA HIS A 79 4.57 -8.53 6.94
C HIS A 79 5.30 -7.35 6.31
N VAL A 80 4.53 -6.42 5.78
CA VAL A 80 5.03 -5.14 5.27
C VAL A 80 4.12 -4.02 5.77
N ALA A 81 4.73 -2.91 6.19
CA ALA A 81 3.99 -1.72 6.59
C ALA A 81 4.66 -0.50 6.00
N TYR A 82 3.87 0.47 5.58
CA TYR A 82 4.40 1.69 4.97
C TYR A 82 3.39 2.80 5.03
N ARG A 83 3.87 4.02 4.80
CA ARG A 83 3.04 5.23 4.73
C ARG A 83 3.25 5.91 3.39
N LEU A 84 2.16 6.38 2.82
CA LEU A 84 2.17 7.09 1.55
C LEU A 84 1.75 8.53 1.78
N GLN A 85 2.54 9.44 1.25
CA GLN A 85 2.16 10.85 1.20
C GLN A 85 1.40 11.07 -0.10
N VAL A 86 0.18 11.59 -0.01
CA VAL A 86 -0.70 11.70 -1.17
C VAL A 86 -1.28 13.11 -1.23
N THR A 87 -1.24 13.70 -2.42
CA THR A 87 -1.94 14.95 -2.69
C THR A 87 -3.19 14.65 -3.50
N ARG A 88 -4.33 15.12 -3.02
CA ARG A 88 -5.61 14.93 -3.70
C ARG A 88 -6.47 16.18 -3.53
N ASP A 89 -6.96 16.72 -4.63
CA ASP A 89 -7.79 17.94 -4.62
C ASP A 89 -7.10 19.09 -3.90
N GLY A 90 -5.80 19.25 -4.11
CA GLY A 90 -5.01 20.31 -3.51
C GLY A 90 -4.73 20.15 -2.03
N ARG A 91 -5.09 19.02 -1.44
CA ARG A 91 -4.86 18.74 -0.02
C ARG A 91 -3.89 17.59 0.15
N GLU A 92 -3.15 17.64 1.26
CA GLU A 92 -2.17 16.61 1.56
C GLU A 92 -2.72 15.63 2.58
N TYR A 93 -2.48 14.35 2.29
CA TYR A 93 -2.95 13.24 3.12
C TYR A 93 -1.83 12.29 3.42
N LEU A 94 -2.00 11.54 4.49
CA LEU A 94 -1.17 10.40 4.83
C LEU A 94 -2.05 9.17 4.75
N VAL A 95 -1.58 8.15 4.04
CA VAL A 95 -2.27 6.87 3.94
C VAL A 95 -1.34 5.80 4.49
N GLU A 96 -1.75 5.16 5.57
CA GLU A 96 -0.97 4.09 6.17
C GLU A 96 -1.59 2.75 5.80
N GLN A 97 -0.73 1.84 5.32
CA GLN A 97 -1.15 0.49 4.98
C GLN A 97 -0.20 -0.50 5.60
N GLN A 98 -0.71 -1.65 5.96
CA GLN A 98 0.09 -2.79 6.31
C GLN A 98 -0.55 -4.06 5.80
N ALA A 99 0.25 -5.06 5.56
CA ALA A 99 -0.23 -6.30 4.99
C ALA A 99 0.54 -7.49 5.53
N TYR A 100 -0.20 -8.59 5.69
CA TYR A 100 0.38 -9.92 5.88
C TYR A 100 0.26 -10.65 4.56
N TYR A 101 1.29 -11.41 4.20
CA TYR A 101 1.26 -12.11 2.91
C TYR A 101 2.12 -13.37 2.94
N ASP A 102 1.78 -14.27 2.02
CA ASP A 102 2.58 -15.46 1.71
C ASP A 102 3.04 -15.36 0.27
N THR A 103 4.12 -16.05 -0.06
CA THR A 103 4.65 -16.05 -1.42
C THR A 103 4.75 -17.46 -1.97
N GLU A 104 4.66 -17.56 -3.30
CA GLU A 104 5.06 -18.73 -4.07
C GLU A 104 6.22 -18.28 -4.94
N GLY A 105 7.40 -18.84 -4.71
CA GLY A 105 8.61 -18.26 -5.28
C GLY A 105 8.81 -16.86 -4.71
N ASP A 106 8.88 -15.87 -5.58
CA ASP A 106 9.02 -14.48 -5.17
C ASP A 106 7.75 -13.65 -5.42
N GLN A 107 6.63 -14.32 -5.71
CA GLN A 107 5.35 -13.65 -5.98
C GLN A 107 4.38 -13.88 -4.83
N ILE A 108 3.59 -12.85 -4.54
CA ILE A 108 2.61 -12.88 -3.46
C ILE A 108 1.41 -13.73 -3.91
N SER A 109 1.13 -14.79 -3.16
CA SER A 109 0.04 -15.72 -3.48
C SER A 109 -1.17 -15.53 -2.57
N TRP A 110 -0.98 -14.95 -1.40
CA TRP A 110 -2.02 -14.67 -0.41
C TRP A 110 -1.68 -13.35 0.27
N MET A 111 -2.66 -12.46 0.40
CA MET A 111 -2.40 -11.15 0.98
C MET A 111 -3.63 -10.60 1.69
N ARG A 112 -3.40 -10.01 2.85
CA ARG A 112 -4.42 -9.31 3.62
C ARG A 112 -3.90 -7.93 3.97
N VAL A 113 -4.59 -6.90 3.49
CA VAL A 113 -4.18 -5.50 3.64
C VAL A 113 -5.14 -4.80 4.59
N LEU A 114 -4.56 -4.02 5.50
CA LEU A 114 -5.32 -3.07 6.30
C LEU A 114 -4.87 -1.67 5.91
N CYS A 115 -5.82 -0.82 5.51
CA CYS A 115 -5.55 0.54 5.11
C CYS A 115 -6.33 1.49 6.02
N ALA A 116 -5.64 2.47 6.57
CA ALA A 116 -6.25 3.45 7.47
C ALA A 116 -7.10 4.50 6.73
N GLY A 117 -7.06 4.51 5.40
CA GLY A 117 -7.74 5.49 4.58
C GLY A 117 -6.97 6.80 4.50
N TYR A 118 -7.57 7.76 3.83
CA TYR A 118 -6.97 9.09 3.67
C TYR A 118 -7.13 9.86 4.98
N ARG A 119 -6.01 10.14 5.64
CA ARG A 119 -5.95 10.92 6.85
C ARG A 119 -5.29 12.25 6.54
N PRO A 120 -5.82 13.38 7.02
CA PRO A 120 -5.14 14.66 6.79
C PRO A 120 -3.69 14.57 7.27
N ALA A 121 -2.77 15.03 6.42
CA ALA A 121 -1.37 15.03 6.81
C ALA A 121 -1.15 16.01 7.96
N PRO A 122 -0.27 15.68 8.92
CA PRO A 122 0.01 16.60 10.00
C PRO A 122 0.55 17.93 9.45
N VAL A 123 0.07 19.02 9.99
CA VAL A 123 0.62 20.34 9.65
C VAL A 123 2.03 20.38 10.21
N PRO A 124 3.02 20.82 9.41
CA PRO A 124 4.39 20.96 9.93
C PRO A 124 4.40 21.84 11.16
N VAL A 125 5.03 21.34 12.22
CA VAL A 125 5.12 22.07 13.49
C VAL A 125 6.37 22.93 13.41
N PRO A 126 6.27 24.25 13.72
CA PRO A 126 7.46 25.09 13.79
C PRO A 126 8.46 24.51 14.78
N ALA A 127 9.74 24.72 14.51
CA ALA A 127 10.80 24.13 15.36
C ALA A 127 10.63 24.48 16.84
N VAL A 128 10.21 25.70 17.13
CA VAL A 128 9.99 26.13 18.50
C VAL A 128 8.85 25.36 19.17
N ALA A 129 7.86 24.95 18.41
CA ALA A 129 6.71 24.23 18.96
C ALA A 129 6.99 22.76 19.18
N THR A 130 8.07 22.24 18.65
CA THR A 130 8.43 20.82 18.83
C THR A 130 9.16 20.55 20.13
N VAL A 131 9.50 21.59 20.85
CA VAL A 131 10.18 21.46 22.14
C VAL A 131 9.16 20.94 23.16
N ARG A 132 9.44 19.79 23.72
CA ARG A 132 8.58 19.14 24.69
C ARG A 132 9.43 18.55 25.77
#